data_5a214455bcf9d2538fc2a74c8b745b2e
#
_entry.id   5a214455bcf9d2538fc2a74c8b745b2e
#
_cell.length_a   1.000
_cell.length_b   1.000
_cell.length_c   1.000
_cell.angle_alpha   90.00
_cell.angle_beta   90.00
_cell.angle_gamma   90.00
#
_symmetry.space_group_name_H-M   'P 1'
#
loop_
_entity.id
_entity.type
_entity.pdbx_description
1 polymer ?
#
loop_
_entity_poly.entity_id
_entity_poly.type
_entity_poly.pdbx_seq_one_letter_code
_entity_poly.pdbx_strand_id
1 'polypeptide(L)'
;EELGLHYDASIFPVKTFLYGIPDAPTEIHHPLVNGRELALLEVPMSVLKIGGKNIGYSGGFYFRLFPGWLIKRIIRSGHRSGRHSIVYLHPREVDPAGRRLDLPLLESFIQYYNVAGAQAKLAGILRSFQFTSIRKKITCEISEMQ
;
A
#
# COMPACT_ATOMS: atom_id res chain seq x y z
N GLU A 1 2.55 -4.34 21.39
CA GLU A 1 1.81 -3.96 22.59
C GLU A 1 2.72 -3.29 23.63
N GLU A 2 3.86 -3.88 23.98
CA GLU A 2 4.81 -3.33 24.97
C GLU A 2 5.32 -1.94 24.61
N LEU A 3 5.37 -1.60 23.33
CA LEU A 3 5.81 -0.29 22.82
C LEU A 3 4.69 0.74 22.69
N GLY A 4 3.44 0.42 23.11
CA GLY A 4 2.30 1.31 23.00
C GLY A 4 1.84 1.58 21.56
N LEU A 5 2.17 0.70 20.61
CA LEU A 5 1.70 0.80 19.23
C LEU A 5 0.23 0.38 19.14
N HIS A 6 -0.57 1.15 18.43
CA HIS A 6 -2.00 0.89 18.23
C HIS A 6 -2.31 0.27 16.87
N TYR A 7 -1.50 0.53 15.87
CA TYR A 7 -1.63 -0.05 14.53
C TYR A 7 -0.28 -0.21 13.85
N ASP A 8 -0.23 -1.11 12.90
CA ASP A 8 0.88 -1.37 12.00
C ASP A 8 0.38 -1.39 10.54
N ALA A 9 1.25 -1.24 9.58
CA ALA A 9 0.96 -1.29 8.15
C ALA A 9 2.12 -1.95 7.39
N SER A 10 2.59 -3.08 7.89
CA SER A 10 3.76 -3.78 7.35
C SER A 10 3.39 -4.93 6.42
N ILE A 11 2.17 -5.47 6.50
CA ILE A 11 1.77 -6.62 5.70
C ILE A 11 1.46 -6.21 4.27
N PHE A 12 2.12 -6.87 3.32
CA PHE A 12 1.81 -6.79 1.89
C PHE A 12 1.27 -8.13 1.41
N PRO A 13 -0.07 -8.26 1.21
CA PRO A 13 -0.72 -9.54 0.96
C PRO A 13 -0.61 -9.96 -0.51
N VAL A 14 0.62 -10.06 -1.02
CA VAL A 14 0.94 -10.48 -2.39
C VAL A 14 2.08 -11.49 -2.38
N LYS A 15 2.18 -12.28 -3.45
CA LYS A 15 3.34 -13.11 -3.72
C LYS A 15 4.31 -12.32 -4.61
N THR A 16 5.44 -11.88 -4.06
CA THR A 16 6.52 -11.29 -4.83
C THR A 16 7.77 -12.17 -4.78
N PHE A 17 8.78 -11.82 -5.57
CA PHE A 17 10.07 -12.50 -5.54
C PHE A 17 10.87 -12.20 -4.26
N LEU A 18 10.69 -11.01 -3.67
CA LEU A 18 11.52 -10.51 -2.56
C LEU A 18 10.81 -10.56 -1.21
N TYR A 19 9.51 -10.32 -1.17
CA TYR A 19 8.74 -10.19 0.07
C TYR A 19 7.24 -10.34 -0.20
N GLY A 20 6.46 -10.36 0.88
CA GLY A 20 5.01 -10.44 0.85
C GLY A 20 4.48 -11.71 1.51
N ILE A 21 3.24 -11.65 1.96
CA ILE A 21 2.52 -12.74 2.62
C ILE A 21 1.23 -12.97 1.83
N PRO A 22 1.24 -13.82 0.79
CA PRO A 22 0.15 -13.90 -0.19
C PRO A 22 -1.20 -14.30 0.40
N ASP A 23 -1.19 -15.05 1.49
CA ASP A 23 -2.39 -15.57 2.15
C ASP A 23 -2.84 -14.69 3.34
N ALA A 24 -2.18 -13.55 3.58
CA ALA A 24 -2.57 -12.61 4.62
C ALA A 24 -3.92 -11.96 4.28
N PRO A 25 -4.73 -11.60 5.29
CA PRO A 25 -5.93 -10.81 5.11
C PRO A 25 -5.66 -9.50 4.36
N THR A 26 -6.62 -9.06 3.56
CA THR A 26 -6.52 -7.81 2.76
C THR A 26 -7.26 -6.63 3.39
N GLU A 27 -8.02 -6.88 4.44
CA GLU A 27 -8.76 -5.88 5.20
C GLU A 27 -8.09 -5.64 6.55
N ILE A 28 -8.46 -4.56 7.23
CA ILE A 28 -7.96 -4.24 8.57
C ILE A 28 -8.36 -5.38 9.52
N HIS A 29 -7.41 -5.87 10.30
CA HIS A 29 -7.63 -7.00 11.21
C HIS A 29 -6.68 -6.97 12.41
N HIS A 30 -6.99 -7.75 13.42
CA HIS A 30 -6.07 -8.03 14.51
C HIS A 30 -5.20 -9.23 14.14
N PRO A 31 -3.85 -9.08 14.09
CA PRO A 31 -2.98 -10.19 13.71
C PRO A 31 -2.94 -11.28 14.79
N LEU A 32 -2.84 -12.53 14.33
CA LEU A 32 -2.65 -13.70 15.18
C LEU A 32 -1.16 -14.03 15.27
N VAL A 33 -0.62 -14.03 16.47
CA VAL A 33 0.76 -14.45 16.75
C VAL A 33 0.75 -15.59 17.76
N ASN A 34 1.28 -16.74 17.38
CA ASN A 34 1.27 -17.96 18.21
C ASN A 34 -0.12 -18.33 18.75
N GLY A 35 -1.16 -18.16 17.92
CA GLY A 35 -2.55 -18.45 18.28
C GLY A 35 -3.22 -17.41 19.19
N ARG A 36 -2.53 -16.32 19.53
CA ARG A 36 -3.08 -15.20 20.31
C ARG A 36 -3.34 -14.02 19.40
N GLU A 37 -4.54 -13.46 19.46
CA GLU A 37 -4.90 -12.22 18.81
C GLU A 37 -4.27 -11.02 19.55
N LEU A 38 -3.61 -10.14 18.79
CA LEU A 38 -3.01 -8.93 19.35
C LEU A 38 -4.03 -7.80 19.40
N ALA A 39 -3.91 -6.91 20.38
CA ALA A 39 -4.69 -5.67 20.42
C ALA A 39 -4.28 -4.65 19.36
N LEU A 40 -3.11 -4.84 18.75
CA LEU A 40 -2.63 -4.07 17.60
C LEU A 40 -3.52 -4.31 16.38
N LEU A 41 -3.84 -3.27 15.61
CA LEU A 41 -4.49 -3.38 14.31
C LEU A 41 -3.47 -3.44 13.19
N GLU A 42 -3.56 -4.45 12.34
CA GLU A 42 -2.83 -4.47 11.07
C GLU A 42 -3.69 -3.81 9.99
N VAL A 43 -3.07 -2.90 9.25
CA VAL A 43 -3.67 -2.17 8.12
C VAL A 43 -2.92 -2.55 6.84
N PRO A 44 -3.29 -3.66 6.18
CA PRO A 44 -2.52 -4.20 5.07
C PRO A 44 -2.45 -3.26 3.87
N MET A 45 -1.36 -3.36 3.12
CA MET A 45 -1.21 -2.62 1.87
C MET A 45 -2.28 -3.03 0.86
N SER A 46 -2.82 -2.04 0.16
CA SER A 46 -3.92 -2.26 -0.78
C SER A 46 -3.50 -3.07 -2.00
N VAL A 47 -4.33 -4.05 -2.33
CA VAL A 47 -4.14 -4.96 -3.46
C VAL A 47 -5.39 -5.02 -4.34
N LEU A 48 -5.18 -5.35 -5.61
CA LEU A 48 -6.23 -5.68 -6.56
C LEU A 48 -6.31 -7.21 -6.69
N LYS A 49 -7.48 -7.78 -6.48
CA LYS A 49 -7.71 -9.22 -6.64
C LYS A 49 -8.14 -9.53 -8.07
N ILE A 50 -7.36 -10.34 -8.80
CA ILE A 50 -7.64 -10.78 -10.16
C ILE A 50 -7.42 -12.29 -10.24
N GLY A 51 -8.45 -13.05 -10.64
CA GLY A 51 -8.33 -14.50 -10.80
C GLY A 51 -7.85 -15.24 -9.54
N GLY A 52 -8.27 -14.77 -8.37
CA GLY A 52 -7.86 -15.34 -7.08
C GLY A 52 -6.46 -14.93 -6.60
N LYS A 53 -5.72 -14.13 -7.37
CA LYS A 53 -4.38 -13.64 -7.00
C LYS A 53 -4.44 -12.16 -6.60
N ASN A 54 -3.67 -11.80 -5.59
CA ASN A 54 -3.48 -10.42 -5.17
C ASN A 54 -2.34 -9.77 -5.97
N ILE A 55 -2.60 -8.58 -6.50
CA ILE A 55 -1.63 -7.77 -7.25
C ILE A 55 -1.51 -6.41 -6.57
N GLY A 56 -0.29 -6.03 -6.18
CA GLY A 56 -0.03 -4.70 -5.64
C GLY A 56 -0.23 -3.62 -6.70
N TYR A 57 -0.75 -2.45 -6.32
CA TYR A 57 -0.94 -1.33 -7.25
C TYR A 57 -0.61 0.04 -6.64
N SER A 58 -0.56 0.14 -5.32
CA SER A 58 -0.59 1.41 -4.59
C SER A 58 0.73 1.79 -3.93
N GLY A 59 1.78 1.00 -4.11
CA GLY A 59 3.06 1.27 -3.47
C GLY A 59 4.28 0.88 -4.29
N GLY A 60 5.39 1.51 -4.00
CA GLY A 60 6.70 1.19 -4.50
C GLY A 60 6.80 1.09 -6.02
N PHE A 61 7.41 0.01 -6.47
CA PHE A 61 7.57 -0.30 -7.88
C PHE A 61 6.24 -0.37 -8.63
N TYR A 62 5.20 -0.98 -8.06
CA TYR A 62 3.90 -1.14 -8.70
C TYR A 62 3.20 0.20 -8.94
N PHE A 63 3.32 1.15 -8.01
CA PHE A 63 2.83 2.52 -8.20
C PHE A 63 3.50 3.20 -9.40
N ARG A 64 4.79 2.96 -9.62
CA ARG A 64 5.54 3.53 -10.74
C ARG A 64 5.25 2.80 -12.06
N LEU A 65 5.06 1.47 -11.99
CA LEU A 65 4.78 0.62 -13.14
C LEU A 65 3.43 0.91 -13.79
N PHE A 66 2.36 0.96 -12.98
CA PHE A 66 1.01 1.15 -13.52
C PHE A 66 0.74 2.60 -13.92
N PRO A 67 0.00 2.82 -15.03
CA PRO A 67 -0.39 4.17 -15.43
C PRO A 67 -1.37 4.79 -14.40
N GLY A 68 -1.29 6.11 -14.19
CA GLY A 68 -2.08 6.81 -13.18
C GLY A 68 -3.60 6.66 -13.36
N TRP A 69 -4.09 6.60 -14.60
CA TRP A 69 -5.52 6.39 -14.88
C TRP A 69 -6.00 5.01 -14.37
N LEU A 70 -5.16 3.98 -14.49
CA LEU A 70 -5.49 2.64 -14.01
C LEU A 70 -5.55 2.60 -12.48
N ILE A 71 -4.55 3.18 -11.80
CA ILE A 71 -4.55 3.28 -10.33
C ILE A 71 -5.81 4.01 -9.85
N LYS A 72 -6.17 5.15 -10.48
CA LYS A 72 -7.39 5.88 -10.14
C LYS A 72 -8.67 5.04 -10.35
N ARG A 73 -8.72 4.24 -11.41
CA ARG A 73 -9.83 3.33 -11.67
C ARG A 73 -9.96 2.26 -10.59
N ILE A 74 -8.84 1.67 -10.18
CA ILE A 74 -8.79 0.65 -9.11
C ILE A 74 -9.25 1.26 -7.78
N ILE A 75 -8.73 2.43 -7.40
CA ILE A 75 -9.14 3.13 -6.18
C ILE A 75 -10.64 3.41 -6.18
N ARG A 76 -11.19 3.97 -7.27
CA ARG A 76 -12.65 4.22 -7.38
C ARG A 76 -13.48 2.96 -7.26
N SER A 77 -13.05 1.87 -7.88
CA SER A 77 -13.73 0.58 -7.79
C SER A 77 -13.70 0.03 -6.37
N GLY A 78 -12.56 0.15 -5.68
CA GLY A 78 -12.42 -0.23 -4.27
C GLY A 78 -13.36 0.56 -3.37
N HIS A 79 -13.38 1.89 -3.50
CA HIS A 79 -14.27 2.77 -2.70
C HIS A 79 -15.75 2.46 -2.90
N ARG A 80 -16.18 2.13 -4.13
CA ARG A 80 -17.57 1.71 -4.38
C ARG A 80 -17.96 0.41 -3.68
N SER A 81 -16.99 -0.40 -3.34
CA SER A 81 -17.15 -1.66 -2.59
C SER A 81 -16.82 -1.50 -1.10
N GLY A 82 -16.79 -0.28 -0.57
CA GLY A 82 -16.47 0.01 0.84
C GLY A 82 -15.01 -0.19 1.23
N ARG A 83 -14.12 -0.53 0.30
CA ARG A 83 -12.71 -0.77 0.60
C ARG A 83 -11.90 0.51 0.60
N HIS A 84 -10.92 0.58 1.49
CA HIS A 84 -9.95 1.68 1.54
C HIS A 84 -8.78 1.43 0.59
N SER A 85 -8.06 2.50 0.27
CA SER A 85 -6.83 2.41 -0.51
C SER A 85 -5.70 3.12 0.22
N ILE A 86 -4.66 2.36 0.53
CA ILE A 86 -3.43 2.86 1.14
C ILE A 86 -2.41 3.04 0.03
N VAL A 87 -1.84 4.24 -0.05
CA VAL A 87 -0.72 4.54 -0.94
C VAL A 87 0.55 4.60 -0.10
N TYR A 88 1.49 3.71 -0.42
CA TYR A 88 2.77 3.59 0.27
C TYR A 88 3.92 3.96 -0.66
N LEU A 89 4.68 4.98 -0.30
CA LEU A 89 5.79 5.48 -1.09
C LEU A 89 6.97 5.85 -0.19
N HIS A 90 8.16 5.50 -0.62
CA HIS A 90 9.38 6.04 -0.05
C HIS A 90 9.76 7.36 -0.73
N PRO A 91 10.41 8.31 -0.04
CA PRO A 91 10.86 9.57 -0.62
C PRO A 91 11.65 9.40 -1.93
N ARG A 92 12.55 8.41 -2.00
CA ARG A 92 13.34 8.08 -3.19
C ARG A 92 12.52 7.74 -4.44
N GLU A 93 11.27 7.30 -4.28
CA GLU A 93 10.42 6.89 -5.40
C GLU A 93 9.78 8.08 -6.12
N VAL A 94 9.86 9.25 -5.52
CA VAL A 94 9.39 10.52 -6.08
C VAL A 94 10.50 11.56 -6.22
N ASP A 95 11.74 11.17 -5.97
CA ASP A 95 12.93 12.01 -6.12
C ASP A 95 13.76 11.58 -7.33
N PRO A 96 13.61 12.23 -8.51
CA PRO A 96 14.38 11.90 -9.71
C PRO A 96 15.84 12.33 -9.61
N ALA A 97 16.20 13.24 -8.69
CA ALA A 97 17.57 13.72 -8.47
C ALA A 97 18.34 12.87 -7.45
N GLY A 98 17.67 11.90 -6.81
CA GLY A 98 18.28 11.02 -5.83
C GLY A 98 19.49 10.25 -6.39
N ARG A 99 20.49 10.01 -5.53
CA ARG A 99 21.69 9.25 -5.89
C ARG A 99 21.32 7.86 -6.39
N ARG A 100 21.85 7.50 -7.56
CA ARG A 100 21.73 6.14 -8.10
C ARG A 100 22.88 5.27 -7.62
N LEU A 101 22.54 4.04 -7.24
CA LEU A 101 23.50 2.99 -6.89
C LEU A 101 23.81 2.18 -8.16
N ASP A 102 24.99 1.62 -8.23
CA ASP A 102 25.33 0.62 -9.23
C ASP A 102 24.71 -0.72 -8.83
N LEU A 103 23.70 -1.14 -9.57
CA LEU A 103 22.88 -2.32 -9.29
C LEU A 103 22.80 -3.20 -10.53
N PRO A 104 22.63 -4.53 -10.37
CA PRO A 104 22.28 -5.41 -11.46
C PRO A 104 21.04 -4.91 -12.23
N LEU A 105 20.95 -5.26 -13.52
CA LEU A 105 19.95 -4.71 -14.45
C LEU A 105 18.51 -4.82 -13.94
N LEU A 106 18.12 -5.98 -13.41
CA LEU A 106 16.75 -6.20 -12.90
C LEU A 106 16.45 -5.33 -11.68
N GLU A 107 17.38 -5.28 -10.73
CA GLU A 107 17.24 -4.48 -9.52
C GLU A 107 17.25 -2.98 -9.85
N SER A 108 18.13 -2.57 -10.76
CA SER A 108 18.16 -1.20 -11.28
C SER A 108 16.84 -0.81 -11.95
N PHE A 109 16.26 -1.70 -12.76
CA PHE A 109 14.94 -1.48 -13.36
C PHE A 109 13.86 -1.34 -12.27
N ILE A 110 13.78 -2.27 -11.33
CA ILE A 110 12.79 -2.23 -10.24
C ILE A 110 12.96 -0.95 -9.41
N GLN A 111 14.21 -0.56 -9.14
CA GLN A 111 14.53 0.58 -8.29
C GLN A 111 14.24 1.93 -8.95
N TYR A 112 14.53 2.08 -10.26
CA TYR A 112 14.58 3.39 -10.92
C TYR A 112 13.53 3.59 -12.01
N TYR A 113 12.79 2.55 -12.38
CA TYR A 113 11.75 2.67 -13.40
C TYR A 113 10.76 3.79 -13.05
N ASN A 114 10.61 4.73 -13.98
CA ASN A 114 9.62 5.82 -13.97
C ASN A 114 9.58 6.66 -12.66
N VAL A 115 10.71 6.85 -11.99
CA VAL A 115 10.80 7.73 -10.81
C VAL A 115 10.46 9.18 -11.21
N ALA A 116 10.95 9.66 -12.36
CA ALA A 116 10.66 11.00 -12.84
C ALA A 116 9.15 11.29 -13.04
N GLY A 117 8.36 10.28 -13.43
CA GLY A 117 6.92 10.42 -13.60
C GLY A 117 6.09 10.23 -12.31
N ALA A 118 6.71 9.72 -11.25
CA ALA A 118 6.00 9.32 -10.02
C ALA A 118 5.43 10.52 -9.27
N GLN A 119 6.14 11.64 -9.20
CA GLN A 119 5.68 12.85 -8.53
C GLN A 119 4.41 13.42 -9.17
N ALA A 120 4.39 13.54 -10.51
CA ALA A 120 3.21 14.02 -11.23
C ALA A 120 2.02 13.05 -11.09
N LYS A 121 2.29 11.75 -11.08
CA LYS A 121 1.29 10.71 -10.85
C LYS A 121 0.70 10.82 -9.44
N LEU A 122 1.52 10.94 -8.42
CA LEU A 122 1.11 11.14 -7.04
C LEU A 122 0.24 12.40 -6.89
N ALA A 123 0.71 13.53 -7.40
CA ALA A 123 -0.06 14.78 -7.40
C ALA A 123 -1.42 14.64 -8.10
N GLY A 124 -1.46 13.89 -9.21
CA GLY A 124 -2.71 13.59 -9.92
C GLY A 124 -3.67 12.72 -9.10
N ILE A 125 -3.18 11.80 -8.29
CA ILE A 125 -4.00 10.97 -7.39
C ILE A 125 -4.49 11.79 -6.21
N LEU A 126 -3.63 12.57 -5.56
CA LEU A 126 -3.98 13.45 -4.46
C LEU A 126 -5.08 14.45 -4.83
N ARG A 127 -5.06 15.00 -6.05
CA ARG A 127 -6.14 15.87 -6.55
C ARG A 127 -7.44 15.15 -6.87
N SER A 128 -7.42 13.83 -7.03
CA SER A 128 -8.59 13.04 -7.48
C SER A 128 -9.38 12.41 -6.34
N PHE A 129 -8.81 12.35 -5.14
CA PHE A 129 -9.39 11.68 -3.98
C PHE A 129 -9.13 12.48 -2.72
N GLN A 130 -10.00 12.31 -1.73
CA GLN A 130 -9.77 12.80 -0.38
C GLN A 130 -8.91 11.80 0.40
N PHE A 131 -7.91 12.30 1.11
CA PHE A 131 -7.02 11.51 1.92
C PHE A 131 -7.18 11.84 3.40
N THR A 132 -6.96 10.86 4.24
CA THR A 132 -6.93 11.00 5.68
C THR A 132 -5.77 10.18 6.26
N SER A 133 -5.44 10.38 7.53
CA SER A 133 -4.46 9.53 8.20
C SER A 133 -5.07 8.18 8.58
N ILE A 134 -4.23 7.14 8.67
CA ILE A 134 -4.63 5.81 9.16
C ILE A 134 -5.29 5.94 10.54
N ARG A 135 -4.68 6.70 11.46
CA ARG A 135 -5.24 6.96 12.80
C ARG A 135 -6.69 7.46 12.74
N LYS A 136 -6.95 8.51 11.95
CA LYS A 136 -8.30 9.09 11.85
C LYS A 136 -9.30 8.08 11.27
N LYS A 137 -8.86 7.27 10.30
CA LYS A 137 -9.72 6.25 9.71
C LYS A 137 -10.09 5.17 10.70
N ILE A 138 -9.13 4.60 11.43
CA ILE A 138 -9.35 3.58 12.46
C ILE A 138 -10.28 4.12 13.56
N THR A 139 -10.07 5.37 14.02
CA THR A 139 -10.92 5.97 15.04
C THR A 139 -12.38 6.09 14.59
N CYS A 140 -12.63 6.45 13.33
CA CYS A 140 -13.98 6.49 12.77
C CYS A 140 -14.61 5.10 12.71
N GLU A 141 -13.89 4.07 12.27
CA GLU A 141 -14.41 2.71 12.18
C GLU A 141 -14.76 2.12 13.55
N ILE A 142 -13.92 2.33 14.57
CA ILE A 142 -14.20 1.90 15.93
C ILE A 142 -15.47 2.61 16.49
N SER A 143 -15.66 3.89 16.15
CA SER A 143 -16.84 4.64 16.59
C SER A 143 -18.13 4.21 15.90
N GLU A 144 -18.06 3.65 14.69
CA GLU A 144 -19.21 3.12 13.95
C GLU A 144 -19.60 1.69 14.39
N MET A 145 -18.72 1.00 15.13
CA MET A 145 -18.94 -0.36 15.64
C MET A 145 -19.50 -0.39 17.06
N GLN A 146 -19.59 0.76 17.75
CA GLN A 146 -20.17 0.93 19.09
C GLN A 146 -21.59 1.50 19.02
#